data_bcb9b0987301276b5d8bff04879cefc6
#
_entry.id   bcb9b0987301276b5d8bff04879cefc6
#
_cell.length_a   1.000
_cell.length_b   1.000
_cell.length_c   1.000
_cell.angle_alpha   90.00
_cell.angle_beta   90.00
_cell.angle_gamma   90.00
#
_symmetry.space_group_name_H-M   'P 1'
#
loop_
_entity.id
_entity.type
_entity.pdbx_description
1 polymer ?
#
loop_
_entity_poly.entity_id
_entity_poly.type
_entity_poly.pdbx_seq_one_letter_code
_entity_poly.pdbx_strand_id
1 'polypeptide(L)'
;MKKQLNVLISGGGTGGHIFPALSIANGIKERRPDANILFVGAENRMEMEKVPAAGYKIVGLPVSGFDRKHLLRNVKVVARLLKSMHLAKKILRDFKPDIAIGVGGYASGPMLKEAQKKGIPTLIQEQNSYAG
;
A
#
# COMPACT_ATOMS: atom_id res chain seq x y z
N MET A 1 7.70 9.96 -24.93
CA MET A 1 6.65 10.65 -24.22
C MET A 1 5.95 9.76 -23.22
N LYS A 2 5.74 10.24 -22.03
CA LYS A 2 5.06 9.47 -21.00
C LYS A 2 3.58 9.33 -21.33
N LYS A 3 3.09 8.13 -21.44
CA LYS A 3 1.71 7.88 -21.83
C LYS A 3 0.78 8.11 -20.66
N GLN A 4 0.90 7.27 -19.65
CA GLN A 4 0.01 7.27 -18.51
C GLN A 4 0.84 7.11 -17.24
N LEU A 5 0.51 7.89 -16.23
CA LEU A 5 1.18 7.80 -14.95
C LEU A 5 0.54 6.70 -14.13
N ASN A 6 1.34 5.71 -13.76
CA ASN A 6 0.88 4.62 -12.89
C ASN A 6 1.36 4.90 -11.48
N VAL A 7 0.42 5.08 -10.55
CA VAL A 7 0.70 5.40 -9.17
C VAL A 7 0.16 4.29 -8.28
N LEU A 8 1.02 3.73 -7.44
CA LEU A 8 0.61 2.73 -6.46
C LEU A 8 0.62 3.39 -5.09
N ILE A 9 -0.49 3.26 -4.36
CA ILE A 9 -0.62 3.82 -3.00
C ILE A 9 -0.87 2.66 -2.06
N SER A 10 -0.01 2.51 -1.07
CA SER A 10 -0.07 1.38 -0.16
C SER A 10 -0.21 1.84 1.28
N GLY A 11 -1.11 1.21 2.00
CA GLY A 11 -1.31 1.49 3.40
C GLY A 11 -2.75 1.26 3.81
N GLY A 12 -3.03 1.56 5.05
CA GLY A 12 -4.35 1.40 5.61
C GLY A 12 -4.31 0.73 6.96
N GLY A 13 -5.38 0.02 7.29
CA GLY A 13 -5.52 -0.64 8.59
C GLY A 13 -6.28 0.21 9.60
N THR A 14 -6.17 1.52 9.50
CA THR A 14 -6.92 2.45 10.35
C THR A 14 -7.37 3.64 9.52
N GLY A 15 -8.37 4.37 10.03
CA GLY A 15 -8.83 5.60 9.38
C GLY A 15 -7.74 6.64 9.28
N GLY A 16 -6.78 6.64 10.23
CA GLY A 16 -5.66 7.57 10.20
C GLY A 16 -4.73 7.39 9.01
N HIS A 17 -4.74 6.22 8.38
CA HIS A 17 -3.92 5.97 7.20
C HIS A 17 -4.71 6.10 5.91
N ILE A 18 -5.96 5.63 5.91
CA ILE A 18 -6.72 5.55 4.66
C ILE A 18 -7.19 6.91 4.15
N PHE A 19 -7.61 7.81 5.02
CA PHE A 19 -8.09 9.11 4.58
C PHE A 19 -6.99 9.96 3.95
N PRO A 20 -5.77 10.04 4.51
CA PRO A 20 -4.66 10.69 3.80
C PRO A 20 -4.35 10.04 2.45
N ALA A 21 -4.45 8.72 2.37
CA ALA A 21 -4.21 8.03 1.10
C ALA A 21 -5.21 8.45 0.04
N LEU A 22 -6.49 8.54 0.41
CA LEU A 22 -7.53 8.99 -0.51
C LEU A 22 -7.33 10.44 -0.91
N SER A 23 -6.91 11.30 0.01
CA SER A 23 -6.60 12.69 -0.31
C SER A 23 -5.47 12.81 -1.31
N ILE A 24 -4.43 12.01 -1.16
CA ILE A 24 -3.31 11.98 -2.09
C ILE A 24 -3.79 11.55 -3.48
N ALA A 25 -4.61 10.49 -3.54
CA ALA A 25 -5.13 9.99 -4.80
C ALA A 25 -5.99 11.03 -5.50
N ASN A 26 -6.86 11.70 -4.75
CA ASN A 26 -7.71 12.75 -5.29
C ASN A 26 -6.89 13.92 -5.82
N GLY A 27 -5.84 14.32 -5.10
CA GLY A 27 -4.94 15.38 -5.53
C GLY A 27 -4.21 15.04 -6.82
N ILE A 28 -3.77 13.78 -6.96
CA ILE A 28 -3.12 13.32 -8.17
C ILE A 28 -4.10 13.36 -9.34
N LYS A 29 -5.32 12.91 -9.13
CA LYS A 29 -6.34 12.90 -10.18
C LYS A 29 -6.73 14.29 -10.63
N GLU A 30 -6.70 15.27 -9.72
CA GLU A 30 -6.96 16.66 -10.10
C GLU A 30 -5.89 17.19 -11.06
N ARG A 31 -4.63 16.84 -10.81
CA ARG A 31 -3.50 17.33 -11.62
C ARG A 31 -3.25 16.48 -12.85
N ARG A 32 -3.52 15.19 -12.74
CA ARG A 32 -3.33 14.23 -13.83
C ARG A 32 -4.56 13.35 -13.93
N PRO A 33 -5.64 13.82 -14.57
CA PRO A 33 -6.88 13.03 -14.70
C PRO A 33 -6.70 11.67 -15.36
N ASP A 34 -5.65 11.52 -16.15
CA ASP A 34 -5.32 10.27 -16.82
C ASP A 34 -4.51 9.31 -15.95
N ALA A 35 -4.14 9.71 -14.73
CA ALA A 35 -3.35 8.86 -13.86
C ALA A 35 -4.10 7.57 -13.52
N ASN A 36 -3.37 6.47 -13.57
CA ASN A 36 -3.89 5.16 -13.22
C ASN A 36 -3.44 4.84 -11.80
N ILE A 37 -4.38 4.79 -10.86
CA ILE A 37 -4.07 4.64 -9.44
C ILE A 37 -4.54 3.29 -8.95
N LEU A 38 -3.64 2.56 -8.30
CA LEU A 38 -3.94 1.29 -7.67
C LEU A 38 -3.59 1.37 -6.20
N PHE A 39 -4.54 1.02 -5.35
CA PHE A 39 -4.31 0.91 -3.92
C PHE A 39 -3.93 -0.52 -3.56
N VAL A 40 -3.09 -0.66 -2.56
CA VAL A 40 -2.78 -1.96 -1.97
C VAL A 40 -2.95 -1.84 -0.46
N GLY A 41 -3.84 -2.62 0.10
CA GLY A 41 -4.14 -2.59 1.52
C GLY A 41 -4.02 -3.96 2.15
N ALA A 42 -4.37 -4.07 3.42
CA ALA A 42 -4.41 -5.35 4.13
C ALA A 42 -5.80 -5.95 3.99
N GLU A 43 -5.85 -7.25 3.73
CA GLU A 43 -7.12 -7.96 3.66
C GLU A 43 -7.93 -7.77 4.94
N ASN A 44 -9.24 -7.70 4.80
CA ASN A 44 -10.18 -7.60 5.90
C ASN A 44 -10.03 -6.34 6.74
N ARG A 45 -9.47 -5.29 6.17
CA ARG A 45 -9.38 -3.99 6.82
C ARG A 45 -10.30 -3.00 6.14
N MET A 46 -10.50 -1.83 6.77
CA MET A 46 -11.48 -0.85 6.31
C MET A 46 -11.19 -0.30 4.92
N GLU A 47 -9.94 -0.30 4.49
CA GLU A 47 -9.58 0.19 3.16
C GLU A 47 -10.21 -0.65 2.06
N MET A 48 -10.48 -1.92 2.32
CA MET A 48 -11.09 -2.80 1.32
C MET A 48 -12.52 -2.36 0.97
N GLU A 49 -13.16 -1.58 1.85
CA GLU A 49 -14.47 -0.99 1.59
C GLU A 49 -14.37 0.48 1.20
N LYS A 50 -13.54 1.23 1.91
CA LYS A 50 -13.47 2.68 1.74
C LYS A 50 -12.87 3.09 0.41
N VAL A 51 -11.86 2.35 -0.07
CA VAL A 51 -11.20 2.71 -1.32
C VAL A 51 -12.12 2.47 -2.53
N PRO A 52 -12.77 1.30 -2.66
CA PRO A 52 -13.72 1.13 -3.76
C PRO A 52 -14.88 2.12 -3.69
N ALA A 53 -15.36 2.45 -2.49
CA ALA A 53 -16.44 3.43 -2.32
C ALA A 53 -16.03 4.81 -2.83
N ALA A 54 -14.74 5.12 -2.80
CA ALA A 54 -14.21 6.38 -3.33
C ALA A 54 -13.89 6.32 -4.83
N GLY A 55 -14.13 5.17 -5.46
CA GLY A 55 -13.93 5.03 -6.90
C GLY A 55 -12.57 4.53 -7.34
N TYR A 56 -11.79 3.96 -6.43
CA TYR A 56 -10.46 3.46 -6.75
C TYR A 56 -10.40 1.95 -6.66
N LYS A 57 -9.45 1.36 -7.38
CA LYS A 57 -9.20 -0.07 -7.32
C LYS A 57 -8.27 -0.39 -6.16
N ILE A 58 -8.46 -1.54 -5.53
CA ILE A 58 -7.62 -1.97 -4.43
C ILE A 58 -7.36 -3.47 -4.51
N VAL A 59 -6.16 -3.85 -4.11
CA VAL A 59 -5.76 -5.25 -3.93
C VAL A 59 -5.38 -5.44 -2.47
N GLY A 60 -5.83 -6.53 -1.87
CA GLY A 60 -5.51 -6.83 -0.47
C GLY A 60 -4.35 -7.79 -0.34
N LEU A 61 -3.46 -7.50 0.60
CA LEU A 61 -2.38 -8.41 0.97
C LEU A 61 -2.73 -9.13 2.27
N PRO A 62 -2.34 -10.40 2.40
CA PRO A 62 -2.63 -11.17 3.63
C PRO A 62 -1.62 -10.83 4.73
N VAL A 63 -1.56 -9.56 5.14
CA VAL A 63 -0.66 -9.12 6.20
C VAL A 63 -1.43 -8.85 7.48
N SER A 64 -0.75 -9.02 8.61
CA SER A 64 -1.30 -8.70 9.91
C SER A 64 -0.17 -8.24 10.83
N GLY A 65 -0.54 -7.60 11.95
CA GLY A 65 0.43 -7.12 12.89
C GLY A 65 1.04 -8.25 13.73
N PHE A 66 2.20 -7.98 14.29
CA PHE A 66 2.86 -8.90 15.20
C PHE A 66 2.21 -8.87 16.58
N ASP A 67 2.07 -10.05 17.18
CA ASP A 67 1.71 -10.20 18.57
C ASP A 67 2.98 -10.52 19.35
N ARG A 68 3.52 -9.52 20.02
CA ARG A 68 4.77 -9.66 20.74
C ARG A 68 4.69 -10.62 21.93
N LYS A 69 3.49 -10.84 22.44
CA LYS A 69 3.29 -11.72 23.59
C LYS A 69 3.26 -13.19 23.22
N HIS A 70 3.04 -13.50 21.95
CA HIS A 70 2.85 -14.87 21.50
C HIS A 70 3.77 -15.15 20.31
N LEU A 71 5.04 -15.35 20.59
CA LEU A 71 6.05 -15.57 19.54
C LEU A 71 5.72 -16.73 18.63
N LEU A 72 5.11 -17.78 19.15
CA LEU A 72 4.74 -18.94 18.33
C LEU A 72 3.68 -18.61 17.31
N ARG A 73 2.80 -17.67 17.63
CA ARG A 73 1.78 -17.19 16.68
C ARG A 73 2.41 -16.37 15.57
N ASN A 74 3.57 -15.80 15.84
CA ASN A 74 4.26 -14.99 14.85
C ASN A 74 4.79 -15.81 13.68
N VAL A 75 4.88 -17.13 13.83
CA VAL A 75 5.22 -18.00 12.71
C VAL A 75 4.20 -17.84 11.59
N LYS A 76 2.90 -17.79 11.92
CA LYS A 76 1.85 -17.56 10.93
C LYS A 76 1.94 -16.16 10.34
N VAL A 77 2.28 -15.18 11.17
CA VAL A 77 2.43 -13.80 10.71
C VAL A 77 3.60 -13.70 9.74
N VAL A 78 4.71 -14.38 10.05
CA VAL A 78 5.87 -14.40 9.15
C VAL A 78 5.52 -15.07 7.83
N ALA A 79 4.80 -16.18 7.87
CA ALA A 79 4.37 -16.87 6.64
C ALA A 79 3.49 -15.97 5.79
N ARG A 80 2.57 -15.23 6.42
CA ARG A 80 1.71 -14.26 5.70
C ARG A 80 2.52 -13.12 5.13
N LEU A 81 3.54 -12.66 5.87
CA LEU A 81 4.40 -11.61 5.37
C LEU A 81 5.17 -12.07 4.13
N LEU A 82 5.72 -13.28 4.15
CA LEU A 82 6.42 -13.82 2.99
C LEU A 82 5.49 -13.95 1.79
N LYS A 83 4.26 -14.41 2.02
CA LYS A 83 3.26 -14.50 0.96
C LYS A 83 2.92 -13.11 0.43
N SER A 84 2.80 -12.13 1.32
CA SER A 84 2.51 -10.76 0.93
C SER A 84 3.62 -10.16 0.09
N MET A 85 4.88 -10.45 0.43
CA MET A 85 6.02 -9.98 -0.36
C MET A 85 6.01 -10.61 -1.75
N HIS A 86 5.65 -11.88 -1.85
CA HIS A 86 5.53 -12.54 -3.15
C HIS A 86 4.41 -11.90 -3.99
N LEU A 87 3.25 -11.65 -3.38
CA LEU A 87 2.15 -10.98 -4.05
C LEU A 87 2.51 -9.55 -4.43
N ALA A 88 3.27 -8.87 -3.57
CA ALA A 88 3.74 -7.51 -3.88
C ALA A 88 4.59 -7.50 -5.14
N LYS A 89 5.49 -8.48 -5.30
CA LYS A 89 6.30 -8.61 -6.51
C LYS A 89 5.42 -8.78 -7.74
N LYS A 90 4.38 -9.61 -7.61
CA LYS A 90 3.46 -9.84 -8.73
C LYS A 90 2.71 -8.57 -9.10
N ILE A 91 2.23 -7.84 -8.09
CA ILE A 91 1.51 -6.58 -8.31
C ILE A 91 2.41 -5.60 -9.05
N LEU A 92 3.67 -5.45 -8.59
CA LEU A 92 4.60 -4.54 -9.24
C LEU A 92 4.91 -4.93 -10.67
N ARG A 93 5.02 -6.22 -10.92
CA ARG A 93 5.28 -6.73 -12.27
C ARG A 93 4.11 -6.45 -13.19
N ASP A 94 2.89 -6.63 -12.70
CA ASP A 94 1.69 -6.49 -13.53
C ASP A 94 1.27 -5.03 -13.70
N PHE A 95 1.33 -4.25 -12.63
CA PHE A 95 0.89 -2.85 -12.67
C PHE A 95 1.97 -1.91 -13.22
N LYS A 96 3.23 -2.20 -12.95
CA LYS A 96 4.38 -1.40 -13.38
C LYS A 96 4.24 0.07 -12.94
N PRO A 97 4.21 0.34 -11.63
CA PRO A 97 4.04 1.71 -11.17
C PRO A 97 5.26 2.56 -11.48
N ASP A 98 5.01 3.84 -11.74
CA ASP A 98 6.07 4.84 -11.89
C ASP A 98 6.53 5.36 -10.54
N ILE A 99 5.66 5.27 -9.54
CA ILE A 99 5.97 5.66 -8.18
C ILE A 99 5.10 4.84 -7.23
N ALA A 100 5.66 4.52 -6.07
CA ALA A 100 4.95 3.83 -5.01
C ALA A 100 4.93 4.73 -3.78
N ILE A 101 3.73 5.01 -3.26
CA ILE A 101 3.53 5.88 -2.12
C ILE A 101 3.03 5.04 -0.95
N GLY A 102 3.71 5.14 0.19
CA GLY A 102 3.31 4.46 1.42
C GLY A 102 2.76 5.45 2.42
N VAL A 103 1.60 5.12 3.00
CA VAL A 103 0.95 5.99 3.98
C VAL A 103 0.90 5.35 5.37
N GLY A 104 1.61 4.23 5.56
CA GLY A 104 1.61 3.50 6.80
C GLY A 104 0.63 2.34 6.80
N GLY A 105 0.67 1.55 7.85
CA GLY A 105 -0.17 0.35 7.94
C GLY A 105 0.58 -0.89 7.50
N TYR A 106 -0.10 -2.03 7.62
CA TYR A 106 0.57 -3.32 7.45
C TYR A 106 1.02 -3.61 6.03
N ALA A 107 0.27 -3.14 5.04
CA ALA A 107 0.60 -3.44 3.65
C ALA A 107 1.74 -2.58 3.11
N SER A 108 1.97 -1.42 3.72
CA SER A 108 2.95 -0.45 3.23
C SER A 108 4.37 -1.00 3.23
N GLY A 109 4.76 -1.70 4.30
CA GLY A 109 6.10 -2.24 4.41
C GLY A 109 6.50 -3.17 3.26
N PRO A 110 5.74 -4.25 3.04
CA PRO A 110 6.05 -5.18 1.95
C PRO A 110 6.07 -4.52 0.59
N MET A 111 5.10 -3.63 0.31
CA MET A 111 5.02 -2.99 -0.99
C MET A 111 6.21 -2.08 -1.27
N LEU A 112 6.55 -1.22 -0.30
CA LEU A 112 7.66 -0.29 -0.50
C LEU A 112 8.98 -1.02 -0.60
N LYS A 113 9.17 -2.06 0.20
CA LYS A 113 10.39 -2.83 0.15
C LYS A 113 10.60 -3.48 -1.23
N GLU A 114 9.55 -4.10 -1.77
CA GLU A 114 9.65 -4.72 -3.08
C GLU A 114 9.81 -3.68 -4.19
N ALA A 115 9.14 -2.53 -4.06
CA ALA A 115 9.30 -1.45 -5.02
C ALA A 115 10.75 -0.94 -5.05
N GLN A 116 11.36 -0.77 -3.88
CA GLN A 116 12.74 -0.33 -3.78
C GLN A 116 13.70 -1.33 -4.43
N LYS A 117 13.46 -2.62 -4.24
CA LYS A 117 14.27 -3.65 -4.87
C LYS A 117 14.22 -3.57 -6.39
N LYS A 118 13.11 -3.12 -6.94
CA LYS A 118 12.95 -2.99 -8.39
C LYS A 118 13.40 -1.62 -8.91
N GLY A 119 13.89 -0.74 -8.04
CA GLY A 119 14.33 0.57 -8.43
C GLY A 119 13.20 1.56 -8.71
N ILE A 120 12.00 1.26 -8.21
CA ILE A 120 10.85 2.15 -8.36
C ILE A 120 10.94 3.25 -7.30
N PRO A 121 10.80 4.53 -7.67
CA PRO A 121 10.80 5.61 -6.68
C PRO A 121 9.71 5.41 -5.64
N THR A 122 10.06 5.63 -4.37
CA THR A 122 9.11 5.50 -3.28
C THR A 122 8.99 6.80 -2.53
N LEU A 123 7.79 7.06 -2.01
CA LEU A 123 7.49 8.21 -1.19
C LEU A 123 6.74 7.74 0.05
N ILE A 124 7.12 8.25 1.21
CA ILE A 124 6.46 7.88 2.46
C ILE A 124 5.79 9.12 3.04
N GLN A 125 4.51 9.00 3.35
CA GLN A 125 3.76 10.05 4.02
C GLN A 125 3.51 9.59 5.45
N GLU A 126 3.90 10.41 6.41
CA GLU A 126 3.78 10.09 7.83
C GLU A 126 2.77 10.99 8.52
N GLN A 127 1.95 10.38 9.37
CA GLN A 127 0.98 11.10 10.18
C GLN A 127 1.60 11.62 11.47
N ASN A 128 2.48 10.80 12.04
CA ASN A 128 3.10 11.13 13.33
C ASN A 128 4.40 11.89 13.13
N SER A 129 4.56 12.94 13.90
CA SER A 129 5.82 13.67 13.92
C SER A 129 6.84 13.00 14.83
N TYR A 130 6.45 11.94 15.52
CA TYR A 130 7.36 11.21 16.39
C TYR A 130 8.07 10.12 15.62
N ALA A 131 9.37 10.06 15.82
CA ALA A 131 10.16 8.93 15.37
C ALA A 131 10.02 7.84 16.41
N GLY A 132 8.89 7.25 16.47
CA GLY A 132 8.59 6.33 17.53
C GLY A 132 8.92 4.92 17.24
#